data_51cfe4efcb48f461d84ca4019ea22520
#
_entry.id   51cfe4efcb48f461d84ca4019ea22520
#
_cell.length_a   1.000
_cell.length_b   1.000
_cell.length_c   1.000
_cell.angle_alpha   90.00
_cell.angle_beta   90.00
_cell.angle_gamma   90.00
#
_symmetry.space_group_name_H-M   'P 1'
#
loop_
_entity.id
_entity.type
_entity.pdbx_description
1 polymer ?
#
loop_
_entity_poly.entity_id
_entity_poly.type
_entity_poly.pdbx_seq_one_letter_code
_entity_poly.pdbx_strand_id
1 'polypeptide(L)'
;MAKVLLINPPFNIAKENYDSSLSVGLLSIASYLKSLGLEVEIIDGARQNDYLDLIKKKAREVEWVGISVMTTQIAHALSISLLIKGINQICKIVWGGSHPTFFPKETIENELIDVVCVGEGEKTMAELAGGKNLAEIAGIVWKYNNEIITNPPRELHEPKEMSLFNWDLAPGEILEKLYLIPSLTSRGCPHRCTFCINAILKNRWRARTVEQVIEDLRIIKSKEYFKDKKLRFWDENFFVDISRAKVIIDGMIGEDLIIPWETTVRADYIKEGMIDDEFMAKLKKSGCYLLSFGAESGSPHILSKIKKDITPEQIICSAKSCLKHGIIPQYSFMIGLPGESKKSMMMTLRVIDQLVKLGNQVQILGPQAFRPYPGSELYEECLNAGWQAPRFLEEWAHLVENELNYLTVKNFPWVKDKDFVESMEAYVRFGAHSFSSAMGSSVKSKKWLKFLFVLVCQIRWKLKFFAFPIEYKLAKNFIVK
;
A
#
# COMPACT_ATOMS: atom_id res chain seq x y z
N MET A 1 -4.44 -21.90 -26.76
CA MET A 1 -3.62 -21.26 -25.70
C MET A 1 -4.49 -21.14 -24.46
N ALA A 2 -3.92 -21.39 -23.30
CA ALA A 2 -4.66 -21.31 -22.04
C ALA A 2 -5.19 -19.88 -21.82
N LYS A 3 -6.45 -19.79 -21.44
CA LYS A 3 -7.10 -18.52 -21.07
C LYS A 3 -6.92 -18.29 -19.58
N VAL A 4 -6.45 -17.11 -19.20
CA VAL A 4 -6.13 -16.73 -17.82
C VAL A 4 -7.15 -15.71 -17.31
N LEU A 5 -7.67 -15.92 -16.10
CA LEU A 5 -8.46 -14.95 -15.36
C LEU A 5 -7.67 -14.44 -14.16
N LEU A 6 -7.46 -13.14 -14.06
CA LEU A 6 -6.81 -12.49 -12.93
C LEU A 6 -7.84 -11.78 -12.05
N ILE A 7 -7.78 -12.01 -10.75
CA ILE A 7 -8.78 -11.49 -9.81
C ILE A 7 -8.10 -10.71 -8.68
N ASN A 8 -8.59 -9.48 -8.44
CA ASN A 8 -8.35 -8.72 -7.24
C ASN A 8 -9.55 -8.90 -6.30
N PRO A 9 -9.42 -9.61 -5.17
CA PRO A 9 -10.54 -9.77 -4.23
C PRO A 9 -10.91 -8.44 -3.56
N PRO A 10 -12.16 -8.28 -3.08
CA PRO A 10 -12.53 -7.15 -2.24
C PRO A 10 -11.69 -7.07 -0.96
N PHE A 11 -11.64 -5.87 -0.38
CA PHE A 11 -11.09 -5.65 0.95
C PHE A 11 -12.21 -5.68 1.98
N ASN A 12 -11.93 -6.18 3.18
CA ASN A 12 -12.87 -6.12 4.31
C ASN A 12 -12.96 -4.72 4.95
N ILE A 13 -12.54 -3.68 4.23
CA ILE A 13 -12.58 -2.29 4.69
C ILE A 13 -13.78 -1.61 4.03
N ALA A 14 -14.50 -0.77 4.78
CA ALA A 14 -15.64 -0.03 4.25
C ALA A 14 -15.25 0.72 2.96
N LYS A 15 -16.05 0.51 1.90
CA LYS A 15 -15.80 1.02 0.53
C LYS A 15 -15.51 2.53 0.44
N GLU A 16 -15.94 3.30 1.44
CA GLU A 16 -15.85 4.76 1.44
C GLU A 16 -14.43 5.31 1.71
N ASN A 17 -13.50 4.50 2.21
CA ASN A 17 -12.18 4.95 2.65
C ASN A 17 -11.02 4.36 1.84
N TYR A 18 -11.30 3.60 0.79
CA TYR A 18 -10.25 2.99 -0.01
C TYR A 18 -9.94 3.83 -1.25
N ASP A 19 -8.66 4.14 -1.41
CA ASP A 19 -8.13 4.81 -2.59
C ASP A 19 -8.55 4.04 -3.86
N SER A 20 -9.07 4.77 -4.83
CA SER A 20 -9.66 4.22 -6.04
C SER A 20 -8.62 3.76 -7.07
N SER A 21 -7.48 3.26 -6.64
CA SER A 21 -6.46 2.77 -7.56
C SER A 21 -6.73 1.34 -8.04
N LEU A 22 -6.53 1.11 -9.33
CA LEU A 22 -6.49 -0.22 -9.94
C LEU A 22 -5.30 -1.02 -9.38
N SER A 23 -5.43 -2.34 -9.29
CA SER A 23 -4.29 -3.21 -8.94
C SER A 23 -3.21 -3.18 -10.03
N VAL A 24 -2.16 -2.37 -9.79
CA VAL A 24 -1.02 -2.23 -10.72
C VAL A 24 -0.33 -3.57 -10.96
N GLY A 25 -0.23 -4.41 -9.93
CA GLY A 25 0.37 -5.73 -10.05
C GLY A 25 -0.38 -6.63 -11.03
N LEU A 26 -1.73 -6.66 -10.96
CA LEU A 26 -2.52 -7.44 -11.91
C LEU A 26 -2.49 -6.86 -13.32
N LEU A 27 -2.52 -5.53 -13.47
CA LEU A 27 -2.37 -4.90 -14.77
C LEU A 27 -1.01 -5.19 -15.38
N SER A 28 0.06 -5.21 -14.57
CA SER A 28 1.41 -5.59 -15.02
C SER A 28 1.46 -7.02 -15.52
N ILE A 29 0.93 -7.97 -14.74
CA ILE A 29 0.85 -9.38 -15.14
C ILE A 29 0.05 -9.52 -16.43
N ALA A 30 -1.14 -8.92 -16.51
CA ALA A 30 -2.00 -9.00 -17.68
C ALA A 30 -1.32 -8.42 -18.93
N SER A 31 -0.67 -7.26 -18.79
CA SER A 31 0.06 -6.62 -19.90
C SER A 31 1.21 -7.50 -20.41
N TYR A 32 1.94 -8.13 -19.49
CA TYR A 32 3.00 -9.07 -19.84
C TYR A 32 2.46 -10.31 -20.55
N LEU A 33 1.41 -10.94 -20.04
CA LEU A 33 0.76 -12.09 -20.68
C LEU A 33 0.25 -11.74 -22.10
N LYS A 34 -0.39 -10.56 -22.23
CA LYS A 34 -0.89 -10.09 -23.51
C LYS A 34 0.21 -9.84 -24.54
N SER A 35 1.37 -9.32 -24.10
CA SER A 35 2.54 -9.12 -24.99
C SER A 35 3.12 -10.44 -25.51
N LEU A 36 2.90 -11.56 -24.81
CA LEU A 36 3.24 -12.91 -25.24
C LEU A 36 2.14 -13.60 -26.08
N GLY A 37 1.04 -12.89 -26.40
CA GLY A 37 -0.06 -13.43 -27.17
C GLY A 37 -1.02 -14.32 -26.38
N LEU A 38 -0.92 -14.35 -25.03
CA LEU A 38 -1.82 -15.10 -24.17
C LEU A 38 -3.15 -14.37 -23.99
N GLU A 39 -4.25 -15.11 -23.86
CA GLU A 39 -5.56 -14.54 -23.53
C GLU A 39 -5.66 -14.33 -22.02
N VAL A 40 -5.97 -13.09 -21.61
CA VAL A 40 -6.08 -12.70 -20.21
C VAL A 40 -7.20 -11.71 -19.99
N GLU A 41 -7.93 -11.90 -18.91
CA GLU A 41 -8.97 -10.95 -18.44
C GLU A 41 -8.71 -10.61 -16.96
N ILE A 42 -9.14 -9.40 -16.55
CA ILE A 42 -9.05 -8.92 -15.16
C ILE A 42 -10.45 -8.71 -14.60
N ILE A 43 -10.70 -9.20 -13.40
CA ILE A 43 -11.84 -8.84 -12.55
C ILE A 43 -11.33 -8.18 -11.28
N ASP A 44 -11.80 -6.97 -11.02
CA ASP A 44 -11.46 -6.22 -9.80
C ASP A 44 -12.66 -6.20 -8.85
N GLY A 45 -12.73 -7.18 -7.95
CA GLY A 45 -13.81 -7.30 -6.97
C GLY A 45 -13.83 -6.18 -5.93
N ALA A 46 -12.73 -5.43 -5.77
CA ALA A 46 -12.73 -4.25 -4.93
C ALA A 46 -13.50 -3.08 -5.55
N ARG A 47 -13.77 -3.13 -6.87
CA ARG A 47 -14.33 -2.04 -7.66
C ARG A 47 -15.64 -2.40 -8.38
N GLN A 48 -15.76 -3.62 -8.87
CA GLN A 48 -16.92 -4.10 -9.61
C GLN A 48 -17.94 -4.68 -8.63
N ASN A 49 -19.15 -4.15 -8.64
CA ASN A 49 -20.20 -4.63 -7.73
C ASN A 49 -20.73 -6.01 -8.12
N ASP A 50 -20.66 -6.35 -9.39
CA ASP A 50 -21.11 -7.60 -10.01
C ASP A 50 -19.99 -8.65 -10.19
N TYR A 51 -18.84 -8.45 -9.52
CA TYR A 51 -17.66 -9.29 -9.70
C TYR A 51 -17.94 -10.78 -9.51
N LEU A 52 -18.85 -11.18 -8.61
CA LEU A 52 -19.20 -12.59 -8.40
C LEU A 52 -19.91 -13.18 -9.62
N ASP A 53 -20.78 -12.42 -10.28
CA ASP A 53 -21.48 -12.90 -11.48
C ASP A 53 -20.53 -12.94 -12.69
N LEU A 54 -19.62 -11.99 -12.78
CA LEU A 54 -18.53 -12.03 -13.75
C LEU A 54 -17.65 -13.27 -13.56
N ILE A 55 -17.25 -13.59 -12.31
CA ILE A 55 -16.49 -14.80 -11.98
C ILE A 55 -17.27 -16.06 -12.41
N LYS A 56 -18.56 -16.17 -12.05
CA LYS A 56 -19.41 -17.33 -12.41
C LYS A 56 -19.46 -17.54 -13.92
N LYS A 57 -19.52 -16.47 -14.70
CA LYS A 57 -19.53 -16.53 -16.16
C LYS A 57 -18.18 -16.96 -16.73
N LYS A 58 -17.08 -16.32 -16.27
CA LYS A 58 -15.74 -16.47 -16.86
C LYS A 58 -15.00 -17.73 -16.40
N ALA A 59 -15.19 -18.18 -15.14
CA ALA A 59 -14.49 -19.33 -14.60
C ALA A 59 -14.76 -20.65 -15.33
N ARG A 60 -15.84 -20.74 -16.09
CA ARG A 60 -16.18 -21.95 -16.91
C ARG A 60 -15.23 -22.17 -18.08
N GLU A 61 -14.63 -21.09 -18.58
CA GLU A 61 -13.90 -21.07 -19.86
C GLU A 61 -12.37 -20.94 -19.65
N VAL A 62 -11.91 -20.84 -18.41
CA VAL A 62 -10.49 -20.60 -18.10
C VAL A 62 -9.82 -21.83 -17.52
N GLU A 63 -8.55 -21.99 -17.84
CA GLU A 63 -7.70 -23.04 -17.29
C GLU A 63 -7.00 -22.60 -16.01
N TRP A 64 -6.58 -21.33 -15.95
CA TRP A 64 -5.86 -20.75 -14.84
C TRP A 64 -6.58 -19.53 -14.28
N VAL A 65 -6.71 -19.49 -12.96
CA VAL A 65 -7.15 -18.30 -12.22
C VAL A 65 -6.05 -17.84 -11.28
N GLY A 66 -5.55 -16.61 -11.49
CA GLY A 66 -4.59 -15.96 -10.61
C GLY A 66 -5.32 -14.98 -9.66
N ILE A 67 -5.15 -15.17 -8.36
CA ILE A 67 -5.75 -14.31 -7.33
C ILE A 67 -4.63 -13.57 -6.60
N SER A 68 -4.68 -12.22 -6.62
CA SER A 68 -3.72 -11.39 -5.89
C SER A 68 -4.23 -11.14 -4.48
N VAL A 69 -3.52 -11.63 -3.46
CA VAL A 69 -4.03 -11.67 -2.08
C VAL A 69 -3.12 -10.91 -1.12
N MET A 70 -3.66 -9.88 -0.49
CA MET A 70 -3.12 -9.30 0.73
C MET A 70 -3.81 -9.90 1.95
N THR A 71 -3.23 -9.81 3.13
CA THR A 71 -3.79 -10.36 4.38
C THR A 71 -5.25 -9.93 4.61
N THR A 72 -5.59 -8.69 4.28
CA THR A 72 -6.96 -8.15 4.39
C THR A 72 -7.95 -8.70 3.37
N GLN A 73 -7.51 -9.50 2.41
CA GLN A 73 -8.33 -10.04 1.32
C GLN A 73 -8.56 -11.55 1.46
N ILE A 74 -7.96 -12.22 2.45
CA ILE A 74 -7.97 -13.69 2.58
C ILE A 74 -9.39 -14.25 2.60
N ALA A 75 -10.29 -13.70 3.41
CA ALA A 75 -11.66 -14.18 3.53
C ALA A 75 -12.40 -14.19 2.18
N HIS A 76 -12.29 -13.10 1.43
CA HIS A 76 -12.88 -13.00 0.09
C HIS A 76 -12.18 -13.90 -0.92
N ALA A 77 -10.85 -14.02 -0.85
CA ALA A 77 -10.08 -14.88 -1.73
C ALA A 77 -10.44 -16.38 -1.54
N LEU A 78 -10.64 -16.82 -0.30
CA LEU A 78 -11.14 -18.17 0.00
C LEU A 78 -12.54 -18.39 -0.56
N SER A 79 -13.46 -17.45 -0.35
CA SER A 79 -14.82 -17.53 -0.87
C SER A 79 -14.85 -17.58 -2.41
N ILE A 80 -13.99 -16.78 -3.07
CA ILE A 80 -13.83 -16.79 -4.53
C ILE A 80 -13.26 -18.13 -5.01
N SER A 81 -12.23 -18.64 -4.34
CA SER A 81 -11.62 -19.93 -4.68
C SER A 81 -12.61 -21.08 -4.58
N LEU A 82 -13.43 -21.11 -3.51
CA LEU A 82 -14.49 -22.07 -3.33
C LEU A 82 -15.55 -21.99 -4.44
N LEU A 83 -15.97 -20.76 -4.79
CA LEU A 83 -16.92 -20.52 -5.88
C LEU A 83 -16.38 -21.05 -7.22
N ILE A 84 -15.11 -20.78 -7.54
CA ILE A 84 -14.48 -21.21 -8.79
C ILE A 84 -14.41 -22.75 -8.84
N LYS A 85 -13.94 -23.41 -7.77
CA LYS A 85 -13.89 -24.88 -7.69
C LYS A 85 -15.27 -25.52 -7.81
N GLY A 86 -16.33 -24.88 -7.29
CA GLY A 86 -17.72 -25.33 -7.45
C GLY A 86 -18.23 -25.24 -8.90
N ILE A 87 -17.70 -24.32 -9.72
CA ILE A 87 -18.09 -24.12 -11.12
C ILE A 87 -17.26 -24.97 -12.08
N ASN A 88 -15.93 -25.01 -11.83
CA ASN A 88 -14.95 -25.65 -12.70
C ASN A 88 -13.88 -26.32 -11.85
N GLN A 89 -14.07 -27.60 -11.55
CA GLN A 89 -13.18 -28.38 -10.70
C GLN A 89 -11.78 -28.59 -11.30
N ILE A 90 -11.66 -28.55 -12.62
CA ILE A 90 -10.36 -28.74 -13.31
C ILE A 90 -9.55 -27.46 -13.41
N CYS A 91 -10.18 -26.31 -13.20
CA CYS A 91 -9.52 -25.00 -13.18
C CYS A 91 -8.45 -24.97 -12.09
N LYS A 92 -7.26 -24.50 -12.45
CA LYS A 92 -6.13 -24.33 -11.52
C LYS A 92 -6.12 -22.95 -10.89
N ILE A 93 -6.06 -22.90 -9.58
CA ILE A 93 -6.06 -21.66 -8.79
C ILE A 93 -4.65 -21.35 -8.30
N VAL A 94 -4.15 -20.16 -8.67
CA VAL A 94 -2.86 -19.63 -8.25
C VAL A 94 -3.09 -18.47 -7.31
N TRP A 95 -2.60 -18.55 -6.07
CA TRP A 95 -2.54 -17.39 -5.20
C TRP A 95 -1.17 -16.73 -5.28
N GLY A 96 -1.13 -15.43 -5.48
CA GLY A 96 0.05 -14.57 -5.43
C GLY A 96 -0.23 -13.31 -4.61
N GLY A 97 0.71 -12.38 -4.59
CA GLY A 97 0.63 -11.15 -3.80
C GLY A 97 1.39 -11.26 -2.47
N SER A 98 1.22 -10.27 -1.59
CA SER A 98 2.07 -10.15 -0.40
C SER A 98 1.85 -11.28 0.60
N HIS A 99 0.61 -11.65 0.91
CA HIS A 99 0.36 -12.69 1.91
C HIS A 99 0.91 -14.06 1.50
N PRO A 100 0.59 -14.62 0.31
CA PRO A 100 1.17 -15.87 -0.14
C PRO A 100 2.69 -15.86 -0.28
N THR A 101 3.27 -14.70 -0.58
CA THR A 101 4.73 -14.54 -0.65
C THR A 101 5.39 -14.71 0.71
N PHE A 102 4.76 -14.24 1.80
CA PHE A 102 5.28 -14.38 3.17
C PHE A 102 4.98 -15.75 3.78
N PHE A 103 3.82 -16.31 3.49
CA PHE A 103 3.33 -17.56 4.04
C PHE A 103 3.00 -18.59 2.95
N PRO A 104 3.98 -18.94 2.10
CA PRO A 104 3.69 -19.81 0.96
C PRO A 104 3.26 -21.23 1.36
N LYS A 105 3.87 -21.79 2.41
CA LYS A 105 3.51 -23.14 2.90
C LYS A 105 2.13 -23.15 3.54
N GLU A 106 1.87 -22.22 4.45
CA GLU A 106 0.55 -22.03 5.07
C GLU A 106 -0.54 -21.83 4.02
N THR A 107 -0.24 -21.01 3.00
CA THR A 107 -1.19 -20.75 1.91
C THR A 107 -1.49 -21.99 1.10
N ILE A 108 -0.48 -22.78 0.71
CA ILE A 108 -0.66 -23.99 -0.13
C ILE A 108 -1.32 -25.15 0.64
N GLU A 109 -1.28 -25.17 1.97
CA GLU A 109 -1.97 -26.19 2.78
C GLU A 109 -3.48 -26.17 2.55
N ASN A 110 -4.08 -25.04 2.23
CA ASN A 110 -5.50 -24.95 1.91
C ASN A 110 -5.82 -25.71 0.59
N GLU A 111 -6.86 -26.55 0.63
CA GLU A 111 -7.22 -27.47 -0.47
C GLU A 111 -7.70 -26.77 -1.74
N LEU A 112 -8.19 -25.53 -1.63
CA LEU A 112 -8.70 -24.74 -2.75
C LEU A 112 -7.57 -24.18 -3.64
N ILE A 113 -6.32 -24.21 -3.18
CA ILE A 113 -5.18 -23.58 -3.85
C ILE A 113 -4.28 -24.64 -4.47
N ASP A 114 -4.08 -24.58 -5.78
CA ASP A 114 -3.24 -25.53 -6.53
C ASP A 114 -1.77 -25.10 -6.54
N VAL A 115 -1.50 -23.78 -6.65
CA VAL A 115 -0.15 -23.20 -6.76
C VAL A 115 -0.09 -21.89 -5.98
N VAL A 116 1.03 -21.65 -5.31
CA VAL A 116 1.38 -20.36 -4.73
C VAL A 116 2.51 -19.73 -5.54
N CYS A 117 2.30 -18.52 -6.03
CA CYS A 117 3.33 -17.70 -6.66
C CYS A 117 4.03 -16.84 -5.61
N VAL A 118 5.31 -17.07 -5.40
CA VAL A 118 6.16 -16.36 -4.46
C VAL A 118 6.91 -15.24 -5.17
N GLY A 119 6.66 -13.98 -4.77
CA GLY A 119 7.29 -12.81 -5.37
C GLY A 119 6.55 -12.25 -6.59
N GLU A 120 7.29 -11.83 -7.62
CA GLU A 120 6.74 -11.21 -8.83
C GLU A 120 6.08 -12.24 -9.76
N GLY A 121 4.87 -11.95 -10.22
CA GLY A 121 3.98 -12.92 -10.85
C GLY A 121 4.06 -13.00 -12.38
N GLU A 122 4.68 -12.05 -13.08
CA GLU A 122 4.60 -11.93 -14.53
C GLU A 122 5.14 -13.17 -15.27
N LYS A 123 6.41 -13.51 -15.01
CA LYS A 123 7.04 -14.71 -15.63
C LYS A 123 6.41 -16.00 -15.13
N THR A 124 6.04 -16.05 -13.84
CA THR A 124 5.40 -17.23 -13.25
C THR A 124 4.07 -17.53 -13.92
N MET A 125 3.19 -16.55 -14.06
CA MET A 125 1.90 -16.73 -14.73
C MET A 125 2.06 -17.07 -16.21
N ALA A 126 3.05 -16.49 -16.90
CA ALA A 126 3.34 -16.80 -18.30
C ALA A 126 3.79 -18.26 -18.48
N GLU A 127 4.67 -18.76 -17.60
CA GLU A 127 5.15 -20.14 -17.65
C GLU A 127 4.03 -21.15 -17.31
N LEU A 128 3.15 -20.84 -16.33
CA LEU A 128 1.98 -21.63 -16.00
C LEU A 128 1.00 -21.71 -17.18
N ALA A 129 0.63 -20.56 -17.73
CA ALA A 129 -0.30 -20.48 -18.87
C ALA A 129 0.30 -21.06 -20.16
N GLY A 130 1.62 -21.05 -20.29
CA GLY A 130 2.35 -21.69 -21.39
C GLY A 130 2.48 -23.21 -21.29
N GLY A 131 1.98 -23.82 -20.20
CA GLY A 131 2.01 -25.28 -20.01
C GLY A 131 3.36 -25.84 -19.60
N LYS A 132 4.26 -25.03 -19.04
CA LYS A 132 5.54 -25.49 -18.53
C LYS A 132 5.35 -26.44 -17.34
N ASN A 133 6.18 -27.46 -17.23
CA ASN A 133 6.12 -28.39 -16.08
C ASN A 133 6.32 -27.64 -14.76
N LEU A 134 5.42 -27.87 -13.78
CA LEU A 134 5.47 -27.20 -12.49
C LEU A 134 6.81 -27.37 -11.78
N ALA A 135 7.44 -28.54 -11.88
CA ALA A 135 8.75 -28.81 -11.28
C ALA A 135 9.89 -27.90 -11.82
N GLU A 136 9.71 -27.27 -12.99
CA GLU A 136 10.69 -26.42 -13.65
C GLU A 136 10.40 -24.91 -13.49
N ILE A 137 9.27 -24.56 -12.87
CA ILE A 137 8.86 -23.16 -12.68
C ILE A 137 9.45 -22.64 -11.37
N ALA A 138 10.39 -21.69 -11.47
CA ALA A 138 10.96 -21.07 -10.28
C ALA A 138 9.93 -20.18 -9.55
N GLY A 139 10.09 -20.04 -8.22
CA GLY A 139 9.28 -19.14 -7.40
C GLY A 139 7.85 -19.60 -7.18
N ILE A 140 7.60 -20.93 -7.18
CA ILE A 140 6.30 -21.49 -6.83
C ILE A 140 6.40 -22.49 -5.68
N VAL A 141 5.28 -22.64 -4.96
CA VAL A 141 5.01 -23.75 -4.06
C VAL A 141 3.72 -24.43 -4.54
N TRP A 142 3.73 -25.74 -4.63
CA TRP A 142 2.64 -26.51 -5.22
C TRP A 142 2.53 -27.90 -4.60
N LYS A 143 1.45 -28.64 -4.90
CA LYS A 143 1.20 -29.99 -4.37
C LYS A 143 1.41 -31.06 -5.45
N TYR A 144 2.10 -32.13 -5.08
CA TYR A 144 2.24 -33.30 -5.90
C TYR A 144 2.12 -34.57 -5.00
N ASN A 145 1.18 -35.44 -5.30
CA ASN A 145 0.94 -36.69 -4.51
C ASN A 145 0.80 -36.42 -2.99
N ASN A 146 0.08 -35.36 -2.61
CA ASN A 146 -0.10 -34.87 -1.24
C ASN A 146 1.17 -34.34 -0.55
N GLU A 147 2.28 -34.19 -1.28
CA GLU A 147 3.49 -33.54 -0.78
C GLU A 147 3.54 -32.08 -1.24
N ILE A 148 3.99 -31.18 -0.35
CA ILE A 148 4.24 -29.78 -0.67
C ILE A 148 5.64 -29.65 -1.23
N ILE A 149 5.73 -29.24 -2.48
CA ILE A 149 7.00 -28.98 -3.19
C ILE A 149 7.25 -27.49 -3.25
N THR A 150 8.45 -27.09 -2.85
CA THR A 150 8.95 -25.71 -2.96
C THR A 150 10.05 -25.65 -4.00
N ASN A 151 9.80 -24.99 -5.10
CA ASN A 151 10.79 -24.81 -6.16
C ASN A 151 11.83 -23.73 -5.78
N PRO A 152 13.00 -23.69 -6.44
CA PRO A 152 13.98 -22.63 -6.22
C PRO A 152 13.37 -21.24 -6.38
N PRO A 153 13.84 -20.21 -5.63
CA PRO A 153 13.34 -18.86 -5.75
C PRO A 153 13.58 -18.33 -7.17
N ARG A 154 12.64 -17.52 -7.65
CA ARG A 154 12.78 -16.83 -8.94
C ARG A 154 13.67 -15.59 -8.80
N GLU A 155 14.52 -15.37 -9.79
CA GLU A 155 15.23 -14.11 -9.94
C GLU A 155 14.23 -12.97 -10.17
N LEU A 156 14.52 -11.82 -9.57
CA LEU A 156 13.68 -10.63 -9.72
C LEU A 156 13.64 -10.17 -11.18
N HIS A 157 12.47 -9.88 -11.69
CA HIS A 157 12.29 -9.39 -13.05
C HIS A 157 12.87 -7.98 -13.21
N GLU A 158 13.63 -7.76 -14.28
CA GLU A 158 14.13 -6.42 -14.58
C GLU A 158 13.01 -5.57 -15.20
N PRO A 159 12.62 -4.43 -14.57
CA PRO A 159 11.50 -3.62 -15.05
C PRO A 159 11.65 -3.11 -16.49
N LYS A 160 12.90 -2.94 -16.97
CA LYS A 160 13.19 -2.57 -18.37
C LYS A 160 12.77 -3.64 -19.40
N GLU A 161 12.61 -4.91 -18.95
CA GLU A 161 12.15 -6.02 -19.79
C GLU A 161 10.63 -6.18 -19.75
N MET A 162 9.94 -5.40 -18.92
CA MET A 162 8.48 -5.46 -18.77
C MET A 162 7.80 -4.67 -19.87
N SER A 163 6.67 -5.17 -20.32
CA SER A 163 5.79 -4.45 -21.23
C SER A 163 5.27 -3.14 -20.62
N LEU A 164 4.97 -2.17 -21.46
CA LEU A 164 4.18 -1.00 -21.06
C LEU A 164 2.79 -1.46 -20.58
N PHE A 165 2.16 -0.68 -19.73
CA PHE A 165 0.82 -1.01 -19.27
C PHE A 165 -0.18 -0.96 -20.43
N ASN A 166 -0.85 -2.08 -20.66
CA ASN A 166 -1.99 -2.12 -21.58
C ASN A 166 -3.28 -1.80 -20.80
N TRP A 167 -3.64 -0.53 -20.79
CA TRP A 167 -4.80 -0.01 -20.07
C TRP A 167 -6.13 -0.58 -20.56
N ASP A 168 -6.19 -1.02 -21.82
CA ASP A 168 -7.41 -1.58 -22.41
C ASP A 168 -7.76 -2.97 -21.83
N LEU A 169 -6.87 -3.56 -21.02
CA LEU A 169 -7.13 -4.77 -20.24
C LEU A 169 -7.87 -4.49 -18.92
N ALA A 170 -7.83 -3.25 -18.44
CA ALA A 170 -8.57 -2.88 -17.25
C ALA A 170 -10.06 -2.65 -17.59
N PRO A 171 -11.00 -3.04 -16.69
CA PRO A 171 -12.42 -2.79 -16.93
C PRO A 171 -12.71 -1.30 -17.13
N GLY A 172 -13.39 -0.94 -18.24
CA GLY A 172 -13.63 0.45 -18.62
C GLY A 172 -14.36 1.26 -17.56
N GLU A 173 -15.36 0.67 -16.89
CA GLU A 173 -16.08 1.30 -15.77
C GLU A 173 -15.17 1.68 -14.58
N ILE A 174 -14.05 0.96 -14.39
CA ILE A 174 -13.04 1.28 -13.38
C ILE A 174 -12.23 2.46 -13.86
N LEU A 175 -11.74 2.43 -15.11
CA LEU A 175 -10.91 3.49 -15.67
C LEU A 175 -11.63 4.86 -15.63
N GLU A 176 -12.93 4.88 -15.92
CA GLU A 176 -13.75 6.10 -15.84
C GLU A 176 -13.84 6.68 -14.43
N LYS A 177 -13.93 5.80 -13.42
CA LYS A 177 -14.09 6.17 -12.00
C LYS A 177 -12.76 6.39 -11.25
N LEU A 178 -11.60 6.09 -11.86
CA LEU A 178 -10.31 6.32 -11.22
C LEU A 178 -10.14 7.80 -10.88
N TYR A 179 -9.77 8.07 -9.64
CA TYR A 179 -9.32 9.41 -9.20
C TYR A 179 -7.81 9.58 -9.40
N LEU A 180 -7.05 8.51 -9.13
CA LEU A 180 -5.60 8.47 -9.30
C LEU A 180 -5.24 7.39 -10.34
N ILE A 181 -4.51 7.77 -11.36
CA ILE A 181 -3.92 6.85 -12.35
C ILE A 181 -2.66 6.26 -11.72
N PRO A 182 -2.60 4.95 -11.49
CA PRO A 182 -1.39 4.36 -10.95
C PRO A 182 -0.33 4.19 -12.05
N SER A 183 0.90 4.58 -11.77
CA SER A 183 2.07 4.32 -12.63
C SER A 183 3.22 3.78 -11.78
N LEU A 184 4.11 3.02 -12.39
CA LEU A 184 5.24 2.39 -11.73
C LEU A 184 6.50 2.58 -12.58
N THR A 185 7.46 3.34 -12.07
CA THR A 185 8.72 3.62 -12.80
C THR A 185 9.88 2.76 -12.33
N SER A 186 9.77 2.23 -11.11
CA SER A 186 10.78 1.37 -10.49
C SER A 186 10.14 0.40 -9.51
N ARG A 187 10.88 -0.63 -9.11
CA ARG A 187 10.50 -1.61 -8.09
C ARG A 187 11.61 -1.81 -7.08
N GLY A 188 11.22 -2.05 -5.85
CA GLY A 188 12.14 -2.26 -4.74
C GLY A 188 12.71 -0.97 -4.15
N CYS A 189 13.42 -1.11 -3.06
CA CYS A 189 13.99 0.00 -2.30
C CYS A 189 15.32 -0.44 -1.67
N PRO A 190 16.39 0.37 -1.71
CA PRO A 190 17.69 0.00 -1.15
C PRO A 190 17.76 0.17 0.37
N HIS A 191 16.73 0.76 0.99
CA HIS A 191 16.71 1.02 2.42
C HIS A 191 16.34 -0.22 3.24
N ARG A 192 16.77 -0.25 4.52
CA ARG A 192 16.71 -1.41 5.41
C ARG A 192 15.70 -1.24 6.54
N CYS A 193 14.61 -0.49 6.31
CA CYS A 193 13.63 -0.24 7.37
C CYS A 193 13.06 -1.55 7.92
N THR A 194 13.17 -1.78 9.24
CA THR A 194 12.92 -3.07 9.90
C THR A 194 11.46 -3.53 9.86
N PHE A 195 10.55 -2.67 9.45
CA PHE A 195 9.11 -2.95 9.32
C PHE A 195 8.67 -3.13 7.87
N CYS A 196 9.56 -2.90 6.88
CA CYS A 196 9.17 -2.75 5.48
C CYS A 196 9.29 -4.06 4.71
N ILE A 197 8.26 -4.36 3.90
CA ILE A 197 8.20 -5.52 3.01
C ILE A 197 9.41 -5.62 2.07
N ASN A 198 9.90 -4.51 1.55
CA ASN A 198 11.03 -4.51 0.62
C ASN A 198 12.35 -4.95 1.28
N ALA A 199 12.53 -4.59 2.55
CA ALA A 199 13.69 -5.04 3.32
C ALA A 199 13.60 -6.55 3.62
N ILE A 200 12.39 -7.06 3.92
CA ILE A 200 12.13 -8.48 4.20
C ILE A 200 12.41 -9.32 2.95
N LEU A 201 11.85 -8.94 1.82
CA LEU A 201 11.99 -9.65 0.55
C LEU A 201 13.36 -9.40 -0.12
N LYS A 202 14.22 -8.55 0.47
CA LYS A 202 15.50 -8.13 -0.11
C LYS A 202 15.35 -7.63 -1.54
N ASN A 203 14.25 -6.95 -1.82
CA ASN A 203 13.94 -6.40 -3.12
C ASN A 203 14.93 -5.27 -3.45
N ARG A 204 15.98 -5.58 -4.23
CA ARG A 204 16.88 -4.55 -4.75
C ARG A 204 16.11 -3.58 -5.63
N TRP A 205 16.52 -2.33 -5.63
CA TRP A 205 15.95 -1.33 -6.51
C TRP A 205 16.31 -1.62 -7.97
N ARG A 206 15.32 -1.59 -8.85
CA ARG A 206 15.41 -1.81 -10.29
C ARG A 206 14.44 -0.86 -10.97
N ALA A 207 14.82 -0.28 -12.11
CA ALA A 207 14.05 0.74 -12.78
C ALA A 207 13.78 0.42 -14.25
N ARG A 208 12.68 0.95 -14.75
CA ARG A 208 12.41 1.08 -16.18
C ARG A 208 13.32 2.16 -16.76
N THR A 209 13.56 2.13 -18.07
CA THR A 209 14.30 3.21 -18.70
C THR A 209 13.51 4.51 -18.67
N VAL A 210 14.18 5.65 -18.82
CA VAL A 210 13.50 6.95 -18.90
C VAL A 210 12.54 6.98 -20.07
N GLU A 211 12.95 6.44 -21.23
CA GLU A 211 12.15 6.38 -22.45
C GLU A 211 10.85 5.61 -22.24
N GLN A 212 10.91 4.47 -21.53
CA GLN A 212 9.70 3.70 -21.18
C GLN A 212 8.75 4.47 -20.26
N VAL A 213 9.29 5.24 -19.31
CA VAL A 213 8.46 6.05 -18.42
C VAL A 213 7.78 7.19 -19.20
N ILE A 214 8.52 7.88 -20.05
CA ILE A 214 7.99 8.96 -20.88
C ILE A 214 6.94 8.42 -21.85
N GLU A 215 7.16 7.25 -22.44
CA GLU A 215 6.19 6.61 -23.33
C GLU A 215 4.88 6.23 -22.60
N ASP A 216 4.97 5.66 -21.39
CA ASP A 216 3.79 5.42 -20.56
C ASP A 216 3.01 6.73 -20.29
N LEU A 217 3.69 7.83 -20.02
CA LEU A 217 3.07 9.14 -19.79
C LEU A 217 2.39 9.68 -21.06
N ARG A 218 3.00 9.48 -22.25
CA ARG A 218 2.37 9.82 -23.54
C ARG A 218 1.08 9.01 -23.75
N ILE A 219 1.13 7.69 -23.50
CA ILE A 219 -0.04 6.82 -23.56
C ILE A 219 -1.12 7.30 -22.59
N ILE A 220 -0.79 7.56 -21.31
CA ILE A 220 -1.73 8.07 -20.32
C ILE A 220 -2.35 9.39 -20.79
N LYS A 221 -1.55 10.34 -21.27
CA LYS A 221 -2.04 11.65 -21.73
C LYS A 221 -2.94 11.54 -22.97
N SER A 222 -2.74 10.53 -23.80
CA SER A 222 -3.54 10.30 -25.03
C SER A 222 -4.92 9.71 -24.76
N LYS A 223 -5.16 9.10 -23.59
CA LYS A 223 -6.41 8.41 -23.29
C LYS A 223 -7.45 9.39 -22.73
N GLU A 224 -8.58 9.56 -23.42
CA GLU A 224 -9.65 10.49 -23.03
C GLU A 224 -10.20 10.19 -21.62
N TYR A 225 -10.31 8.91 -21.23
CA TYR A 225 -10.78 8.51 -19.91
C TYR A 225 -9.83 8.88 -18.76
N PHE A 226 -8.61 9.35 -19.06
CA PHE A 226 -7.65 9.86 -18.08
C PHE A 226 -7.60 11.39 -18.01
N LYS A 227 -8.32 12.08 -18.85
CA LYS A 227 -8.41 13.53 -18.83
C LYS A 227 -8.87 14.04 -17.45
N ASP A 228 -8.24 15.11 -16.99
CA ASP A 228 -8.50 15.75 -15.70
C ASP A 228 -8.24 14.87 -14.46
N LYS A 229 -7.64 13.70 -14.62
CA LYS A 229 -7.24 12.84 -13.51
C LYS A 229 -5.83 13.15 -13.04
N LYS A 230 -5.52 12.67 -11.82
CA LYS A 230 -4.20 12.80 -11.23
C LYS A 230 -3.41 11.51 -11.42
N LEU A 231 -2.08 11.61 -11.44
CA LEU A 231 -1.16 10.49 -11.55
C LEU A 231 -0.51 10.23 -10.19
N ARG A 232 -0.35 8.96 -9.83
CA ARG A 232 0.47 8.55 -8.70
C ARG A 232 1.56 7.58 -9.16
N PHE A 233 2.81 7.98 -8.96
CA PHE A 233 3.92 7.04 -9.06
C PHE A 233 3.95 6.18 -7.80
N TRP A 234 3.62 4.90 -7.96
CA TRP A 234 3.55 3.90 -6.88
C TRP A 234 4.91 3.27 -6.56
N ASP A 235 5.97 3.92 -6.98
CA ASP A 235 7.31 3.51 -6.62
C ASP A 235 7.49 3.49 -5.11
N GLU A 236 8.15 2.48 -4.56
CA GLU A 236 8.50 2.43 -3.14
C GLU A 236 9.40 3.60 -2.74
N ASN A 237 10.20 4.09 -3.69
CA ASN A 237 10.95 5.32 -3.59
C ASN A 237 11.35 5.81 -4.98
N PHE A 238 10.65 6.79 -5.49
CA PHE A 238 10.86 7.36 -6.84
C PHE A 238 12.25 7.99 -7.01
N PHE A 239 12.82 8.55 -5.95
CA PHE A 239 14.04 9.35 -5.97
C PHE A 239 15.32 8.58 -5.59
N VAL A 240 15.34 7.25 -5.66
CA VAL A 240 16.55 6.47 -5.37
C VAL A 240 17.72 6.89 -6.28
N ASP A 241 17.46 7.04 -7.57
CA ASP A 241 18.38 7.63 -8.53
C ASP A 241 17.89 9.05 -8.89
N ILE A 242 18.51 10.04 -8.25
CA ILE A 242 18.17 11.46 -8.43
C ILE A 242 18.47 11.91 -9.87
N SER A 243 19.53 11.44 -10.49
CA SER A 243 19.89 11.80 -11.86
C SER A 243 18.83 11.33 -12.85
N ARG A 244 18.39 10.08 -12.71
CA ARG A 244 17.27 9.53 -13.48
C ARG A 244 15.98 10.31 -13.23
N ALA A 245 15.64 10.61 -11.97
CA ALA A 245 14.45 11.39 -11.63
C ALA A 245 14.47 12.78 -12.29
N LYS A 246 15.63 13.48 -12.29
CA LYS A 246 15.80 14.77 -12.98
C LYS A 246 15.53 14.66 -14.48
N VAL A 247 16.03 13.61 -15.14
CA VAL A 247 15.82 13.41 -16.59
C VAL A 247 14.34 13.12 -16.89
N ILE A 248 13.65 12.32 -16.07
CA ILE A 248 12.20 12.10 -16.22
C ILE A 248 11.43 13.41 -16.08
N ILE A 249 11.72 14.21 -15.06
CA ILE A 249 11.05 15.49 -14.82
C ILE A 249 11.32 16.49 -15.94
N ASP A 250 12.56 16.59 -16.43
CA ASP A 250 12.91 17.44 -17.56
C ASP A 250 12.19 16.97 -18.84
N GLY A 251 12.06 15.64 -19.06
CA GLY A 251 11.29 15.07 -20.17
C GLY A 251 9.79 15.41 -20.06
N MET A 252 9.19 15.29 -18.88
CA MET A 252 7.78 15.69 -18.66
C MET A 252 7.55 17.16 -19.02
N ILE A 253 8.47 18.04 -18.61
CA ILE A 253 8.37 19.48 -18.91
C ILE A 253 8.63 19.75 -20.41
N GLY A 254 9.63 19.12 -20.99
CA GLY A 254 10.05 19.35 -22.38
C GLY A 254 9.02 18.89 -23.40
N GLU A 255 8.30 17.82 -23.12
CA GLU A 255 7.25 17.26 -23.97
C GLU A 255 5.83 17.70 -23.57
N ASP A 256 5.71 18.67 -22.67
CA ASP A 256 4.40 19.13 -22.14
C ASP A 256 3.53 17.98 -21.61
N LEU A 257 4.14 16.95 -21.00
CA LEU A 257 3.42 15.84 -20.36
C LEU A 257 2.98 16.23 -18.93
N ILE A 258 2.38 17.40 -18.79
CA ILE A 258 1.98 17.94 -17.49
C ILE A 258 0.66 17.31 -17.07
N ILE A 259 0.73 16.42 -16.10
CA ILE A 259 -0.39 15.78 -15.41
C ILE A 259 -0.18 16.07 -13.93
N PRO A 260 -1.18 16.46 -13.13
CA PRO A 260 -0.99 16.59 -11.68
C PRO A 260 -0.56 15.25 -11.07
N TRP A 261 0.59 15.20 -10.39
CA TRP A 261 1.11 13.94 -9.89
C TRP A 261 1.63 14.00 -8.45
N GLU A 262 1.66 12.83 -7.84
CA GLU A 262 2.18 12.61 -6.48
C GLU A 262 3.06 11.36 -6.42
N THR A 263 3.95 11.30 -5.40
CA THR A 263 4.77 10.14 -5.13
C THR A 263 5.28 10.11 -3.69
N THR A 264 5.93 9.00 -3.33
CA THR A 264 6.63 8.85 -2.06
C THR A 264 8.08 9.31 -2.15
N VAL A 265 8.58 9.88 -1.05
CA VAL A 265 9.94 10.40 -0.94
C VAL A 265 10.43 10.29 0.51
N ARG A 266 11.74 10.23 0.71
CA ARG A 266 12.36 10.29 2.04
C ARG A 266 12.72 11.72 2.42
N ALA A 267 12.57 12.06 3.69
CA ALA A 267 12.85 13.41 4.19
C ALA A 267 14.35 13.81 4.08
N ASP A 268 15.26 12.84 4.18
CA ASP A 268 16.71 13.04 4.06
C ASP A 268 17.19 13.32 2.62
N TYR A 269 16.30 13.17 1.63
CA TYR A 269 16.60 13.52 0.24
C TYR A 269 16.39 15.01 -0.07
N ILE A 270 15.64 15.72 0.78
CA ILE A 270 15.43 17.17 0.64
C ILE A 270 16.65 17.91 1.19
N LYS A 271 17.64 18.10 0.35
CA LYS A 271 18.91 18.76 0.68
C LYS A 271 19.66 19.16 -0.57
N GLU A 272 20.70 19.99 -0.38
CA GLU A 272 21.65 20.39 -1.42
C GLU A 272 22.25 19.15 -2.13
N GLY A 273 22.36 19.22 -3.45
CA GLY A 273 22.90 18.17 -4.30
C GLY A 273 21.98 16.96 -4.54
N MET A 274 20.80 16.93 -3.92
CA MET A 274 19.77 15.91 -4.16
C MET A 274 18.46 16.57 -4.65
N ILE A 275 17.47 16.71 -3.77
CA ILE A 275 16.25 17.47 -4.04
C ILE A 275 16.44 18.86 -3.40
N ASP A 276 17.18 19.69 -4.09
CA ASP A 276 17.46 21.09 -3.73
C ASP A 276 16.33 22.03 -4.17
N ASP A 277 16.51 23.31 -3.92
CA ASP A 277 15.51 24.34 -4.19
C ASP A 277 15.18 24.46 -5.70
N GLU A 278 16.20 24.34 -6.57
CA GLU A 278 16.02 24.36 -8.03
C GLU A 278 15.20 23.16 -8.50
N PHE A 279 15.54 21.97 -8.02
CA PHE A 279 14.81 20.76 -8.40
C PHE A 279 13.39 20.75 -7.85
N MET A 280 13.14 21.27 -6.62
CA MET A 280 11.78 21.47 -6.10
C MET A 280 10.92 22.36 -7.01
N ALA A 281 11.50 23.44 -7.55
CA ALA A 281 10.81 24.28 -8.53
C ALA A 281 10.48 23.51 -9.82
N LYS A 282 11.40 22.66 -10.33
CA LYS A 282 11.14 21.78 -11.48
C LYS A 282 10.06 20.74 -11.18
N LEU A 283 10.07 20.11 -9.99
CA LEU A 283 8.99 19.20 -9.56
C LEU A 283 7.63 19.90 -9.64
N LYS A 284 7.52 21.11 -9.11
CA LYS A 284 6.28 21.88 -9.21
C LYS A 284 5.88 22.16 -10.64
N LYS A 285 6.82 22.57 -11.49
CA LYS A 285 6.59 22.87 -12.91
C LYS A 285 6.11 21.64 -13.69
N SER A 286 6.60 20.43 -13.35
CA SER A 286 6.17 19.16 -13.98
C SER A 286 4.79 18.68 -13.53
N GLY A 287 4.12 19.40 -12.62
CA GLY A 287 2.80 19.05 -12.11
C GLY A 287 2.79 18.38 -10.74
N CYS A 288 3.94 18.23 -10.04
CA CYS A 288 3.97 17.67 -8.70
C CYS A 288 3.12 18.52 -7.75
N TYR A 289 2.05 17.93 -7.21
CA TYR A 289 1.18 18.63 -6.28
C TYR A 289 1.34 18.14 -4.83
N LEU A 290 1.82 16.90 -4.63
CA LEU A 290 1.98 16.30 -3.31
C LEU A 290 3.22 15.37 -3.26
N LEU A 291 3.97 15.49 -2.16
CA LEU A 291 5.04 14.57 -1.80
C LEU A 291 4.71 13.90 -0.47
N SER A 292 4.69 12.55 -0.47
CA SER A 292 4.35 11.74 0.70
C SER A 292 5.62 11.21 1.37
N PHE A 293 5.79 11.54 2.65
CA PHE A 293 6.96 11.20 3.45
C PHE A 293 6.62 10.18 4.52
N GLY A 294 7.33 9.05 4.53
CA GLY A 294 7.32 8.15 5.67
C GLY A 294 8.19 8.75 6.79
N ALA A 295 7.60 9.51 7.69
CA ALA A 295 8.28 10.08 8.84
C ALA A 295 8.43 9.09 9.99
N GLU A 296 7.43 8.24 10.15
CA GLU A 296 7.30 7.12 11.09
C GLU A 296 7.33 7.54 12.56
N SER A 297 8.36 8.26 13.03
CA SER A 297 8.50 8.68 14.42
C SER A 297 9.19 10.04 14.54
N GLY A 298 8.91 10.75 15.62
CA GLY A 298 9.65 11.95 16.03
C GLY A 298 10.73 11.65 17.06
N SER A 299 10.94 10.38 17.44
CA SER A 299 11.97 9.96 18.40
C SER A 299 13.23 9.48 17.66
N PRO A 300 14.40 10.13 17.84
CA PRO A 300 15.66 9.66 17.26
C PRO A 300 15.98 8.21 17.62
N HIS A 301 15.66 7.80 18.86
CA HIS A 301 15.85 6.42 19.31
C HIS A 301 14.99 5.43 18.47
N ILE A 302 13.73 5.75 18.26
CA ILE A 302 12.84 4.88 17.45
C ILE A 302 13.26 4.90 15.98
N LEU A 303 13.58 6.06 15.40
CA LEU A 303 14.07 6.19 14.02
C LEU A 303 15.31 5.34 13.77
N SER A 304 16.27 5.33 14.72
CA SER A 304 17.44 4.47 14.69
C SER A 304 17.06 2.99 14.81
N LYS A 305 16.18 2.63 15.75
CA LYS A 305 15.70 1.25 15.95
C LYS A 305 15.07 0.67 14.68
N ILE A 306 14.24 1.45 14.02
CA ILE A 306 13.58 1.01 12.78
C ILE A 306 14.46 1.18 11.53
N LYS A 307 15.72 1.55 11.68
CA LYS A 307 16.69 1.78 10.59
C LYS A 307 16.13 2.72 9.51
N LYS A 308 15.42 3.78 9.94
CA LYS A 308 14.86 4.76 9.02
C LYS A 308 15.91 5.75 8.51
N ASP A 309 16.98 5.95 9.29
CA ASP A 309 18.13 6.80 8.95
C ASP A 309 17.74 8.24 8.55
N ILE A 310 16.77 8.83 9.25
CA ILE A 310 16.35 10.24 9.13
C ILE A 310 16.30 10.88 10.53
N THR A 311 16.24 12.21 10.56
CA THR A 311 16.09 12.96 11.83
C THR A 311 14.78 13.76 11.87
N PRO A 312 14.26 14.12 13.06
CA PRO A 312 13.11 15.00 13.20
C PRO A 312 13.28 16.36 12.50
N GLU A 313 14.49 16.89 12.49
CA GLU A 313 14.82 18.16 11.84
C GLU A 313 14.67 18.06 10.32
N GLN A 314 15.11 16.95 9.72
CA GLN A 314 14.94 16.69 8.29
C GLN A 314 13.45 16.60 7.91
N ILE A 315 12.60 16.01 8.78
CA ILE A 315 11.16 15.97 8.58
C ILE A 315 10.58 17.38 8.53
N ILE A 316 10.97 18.27 9.47
CA ILE A 316 10.49 19.65 9.50
C ILE A 316 11.03 20.46 8.30
N CYS A 317 12.32 20.28 7.95
CA CYS A 317 12.93 20.97 6.80
C CYS A 317 12.24 20.57 5.49
N SER A 318 11.91 19.29 5.29
CA SER A 318 11.21 18.84 4.08
C SER A 318 9.83 19.49 3.95
N ALA A 319 9.10 19.69 5.05
CA ALA A 319 7.81 20.40 5.02
C ALA A 319 7.96 21.85 4.59
N LYS A 320 8.94 22.55 5.15
CA LYS A 320 9.21 23.96 4.79
C LYS A 320 9.58 24.08 3.32
N SER A 321 10.42 23.19 2.79
CA SER A 321 10.80 23.19 1.38
C SER A 321 9.60 22.93 0.47
N CYS A 322 8.75 21.95 0.76
CA CYS A 322 7.53 21.68 -0.01
C CYS A 322 6.59 22.90 -0.02
N LEU A 323 6.31 23.48 1.15
CA LEU A 323 5.42 24.62 1.28
C LEU A 323 5.93 25.85 0.52
N LYS A 324 7.26 26.11 0.54
CA LYS A 324 7.90 27.19 -0.22
C LYS A 324 7.59 27.10 -1.72
N HIS A 325 7.52 25.89 -2.27
CA HIS A 325 7.25 25.65 -3.69
C HIS A 325 5.79 25.34 -4.01
N GLY A 326 4.88 25.46 -3.04
CA GLY A 326 3.45 25.17 -3.25
C GLY A 326 3.16 23.71 -3.55
N ILE A 327 3.97 22.80 -3.01
CA ILE A 327 3.77 21.35 -3.01
C ILE A 327 3.23 20.94 -1.64
N ILE A 328 2.20 20.10 -1.62
CA ILE A 328 1.59 19.60 -0.38
C ILE A 328 2.50 18.55 0.25
N PRO A 329 3.04 18.76 1.46
CA PRO A 329 3.75 17.71 2.18
C PRO A 329 2.77 16.85 2.98
N GLN A 330 2.84 15.54 2.80
CA GLN A 330 2.04 14.56 3.55
C GLN A 330 2.97 13.66 4.35
N TYR A 331 2.69 13.46 5.63
CA TYR A 331 3.54 12.65 6.52
C TYR A 331 2.76 11.49 7.13
N SER A 332 3.32 10.28 7.04
CA SER A 332 2.83 9.14 7.81
C SER A 332 3.65 8.95 9.09
N PHE A 333 2.94 8.65 10.18
CA PHE A 333 3.52 8.34 11.48
C PHE A 333 2.93 7.06 12.04
N MET A 334 3.72 6.34 12.83
CA MET A 334 3.27 5.19 13.60
C MET A 334 3.74 5.29 15.05
N ILE A 335 2.99 4.67 15.96
CA ILE A 335 3.28 4.58 17.40
C ILE A 335 2.93 3.20 17.93
N GLY A 336 3.38 2.89 19.13
CA GLY A 336 3.12 1.59 19.77
C GLY A 336 3.98 0.47 19.20
N LEU A 337 5.21 0.78 18.78
CA LEU A 337 6.19 -0.22 18.37
C LEU A 337 6.66 -1.05 19.57
N PRO A 338 7.15 -2.29 19.37
CA PRO A 338 7.80 -3.06 20.42
C PRO A 338 8.92 -2.24 21.09
N GLY A 339 8.87 -2.15 22.42
CA GLY A 339 9.83 -1.39 23.21
C GLY A 339 9.72 0.14 23.13
N GLU A 340 8.73 0.69 22.45
CA GLU A 340 8.53 2.14 22.41
C GLU A 340 7.98 2.68 23.73
N SER A 341 8.68 3.68 24.29
CA SER A 341 8.25 4.34 25.51
C SER A 341 7.21 5.43 25.25
N LYS A 342 6.39 5.75 26.27
CA LYS A 342 5.46 6.89 26.20
C LYS A 342 6.21 8.21 25.90
N LYS A 343 7.44 8.36 26.41
CA LYS A 343 8.30 9.52 26.11
C LYS A 343 8.60 9.62 24.61
N SER A 344 8.95 8.50 23.95
CA SER A 344 9.21 8.45 22.51
C SER A 344 7.94 8.76 21.69
N MET A 345 6.79 8.19 22.06
CA MET A 345 5.51 8.53 21.42
C MET A 345 5.17 10.03 21.55
N MET A 346 5.41 10.63 22.74
CA MET A 346 5.21 12.07 22.92
C MET A 346 6.19 12.93 22.09
N MET A 347 7.39 12.43 21.76
CA MET A 347 8.29 13.13 20.81
C MET A 347 7.68 13.12 19.40
N THR A 348 7.06 12.03 18.97
CA THR A 348 6.33 11.95 17.69
C THR A 348 5.20 12.97 17.65
N LEU A 349 4.39 13.07 18.70
CA LEU A 349 3.30 14.06 18.76
C LEU A 349 3.82 15.51 18.74
N ARG A 350 5.02 15.77 19.28
CA ARG A 350 5.66 17.11 19.19
C ARG A 350 6.07 17.46 17.76
N VAL A 351 6.63 16.50 17.02
CA VAL A 351 6.96 16.71 15.60
C VAL A 351 5.70 16.96 14.79
N ILE A 352 4.63 16.19 15.01
CA ILE A 352 3.32 16.42 14.38
C ILE A 352 2.80 17.84 14.69
N ASP A 353 2.88 18.28 15.95
CA ASP A 353 2.46 19.61 16.37
C ASP A 353 3.26 20.73 15.67
N GLN A 354 4.57 20.54 15.48
CA GLN A 354 5.40 21.46 14.72
C GLN A 354 5.03 21.50 13.24
N LEU A 355 4.78 20.35 12.63
CA LEU A 355 4.38 20.24 11.23
C LEU A 355 3.05 20.94 10.96
N VAL A 356 2.04 20.69 11.77
CA VAL A 356 0.70 21.30 11.60
C VAL A 356 0.75 22.83 11.77
N LYS A 357 1.64 23.34 12.64
CA LYS A 357 1.85 24.78 12.81
C LYS A 357 2.50 25.48 11.61
N LEU A 358 3.13 24.74 10.70
CA LEU A 358 3.69 25.32 9.47
C LEU A 358 2.60 25.78 8.48
N GLY A 359 1.41 25.16 8.53
CA GLY A 359 0.29 25.56 7.69
C GLY A 359 -0.75 24.47 7.49
N ASN A 360 -1.97 24.88 7.13
CA ASN A 360 -3.11 23.98 6.90
C ASN A 360 -2.93 23.03 5.71
N GLN A 361 -1.94 23.27 4.86
CA GLN A 361 -1.63 22.42 3.71
C GLN A 361 -0.83 21.16 4.11
N VAL A 362 -0.21 21.14 5.30
CA VAL A 362 0.50 19.95 5.78
C VAL A 362 -0.52 18.86 6.12
N GLN A 363 -0.36 17.72 5.51
CA GLN A 363 -1.23 16.56 5.75
C GLN A 363 -0.54 15.56 6.69
N ILE A 364 -1.27 15.07 7.67
CA ILE A 364 -0.79 14.05 8.61
C ILE A 364 -1.66 12.81 8.48
N LEU A 365 -1.02 11.68 8.20
CA LEU A 365 -1.60 10.34 8.23
C LEU A 365 -1.22 9.64 9.53
N GLY A 366 -2.18 9.34 10.36
CA GLY A 366 -1.97 8.73 11.67
C GLY A 366 -1.82 9.75 12.82
N PRO A 367 -1.04 9.43 13.88
CA PRO A 367 -0.16 8.27 13.99
C PRO A 367 -0.95 6.97 14.08
N GLN A 368 -0.64 6.03 13.19
CA GLN A 368 -1.28 4.73 13.20
C GLN A 368 -0.62 3.82 14.24
N ALA A 369 -1.40 2.96 14.87
CA ALA A 369 -0.83 1.91 15.69
C ALA A 369 0.03 0.98 14.81
N PHE A 370 1.26 0.70 15.25
CA PHE A 370 2.14 -0.24 14.56
C PHE A 370 1.46 -1.61 14.46
N ARG A 371 1.56 -2.22 13.29
CA ARG A 371 1.08 -3.58 13.01
C ARG A 371 2.23 -4.45 12.56
N PRO A 372 2.40 -5.64 13.15
CA PRO A 372 3.47 -6.55 12.77
C PRO A 372 3.23 -7.12 11.37
N TYR A 373 4.10 -6.76 10.44
CA TYR A 373 4.11 -7.39 9.12
C TYR A 373 4.98 -8.64 9.15
N PRO A 374 4.50 -9.76 8.63
CA PRO A 374 5.22 -11.04 8.65
C PRO A 374 6.65 -10.95 8.09
N GLY A 375 7.56 -11.67 8.72
CA GLY A 375 8.96 -11.77 8.29
C GLY A 375 9.84 -10.54 8.59
N SER A 376 9.31 -9.48 9.21
CA SER A 376 10.11 -8.31 9.60
C SER A 376 10.86 -8.55 10.93
N GLU A 377 11.97 -7.81 11.13
CA GLU A 377 12.66 -7.84 12.42
C GLU A 377 11.71 -7.46 13.58
N LEU A 378 10.83 -6.48 13.35
CA LEU A 378 9.84 -6.07 14.35
C LEU A 378 8.72 -7.12 14.54
N TYR A 379 8.41 -7.94 13.55
CA TYR A 379 7.47 -9.05 13.69
C TYR A 379 8.00 -10.09 14.67
N GLU A 380 9.27 -10.47 14.54
CA GLU A 380 9.93 -11.39 15.48
C GLU A 380 9.97 -10.83 16.90
N GLU A 381 10.22 -9.52 17.06
CA GLU A 381 10.12 -8.86 18.37
C GLU A 381 8.71 -8.96 18.96
N CYS A 382 7.66 -8.90 18.14
CA CYS A 382 6.28 -9.05 18.60
C CYS A 382 5.98 -10.47 19.06
N LEU A 383 6.45 -11.49 18.31
CA LEU A 383 6.33 -12.90 18.71
C LEU A 383 7.05 -13.14 20.04
N ASN A 384 8.28 -12.65 20.18
CA ASN A 384 9.07 -12.74 21.42
C ASN A 384 8.42 -12.01 22.61
N ALA A 385 7.63 -10.97 22.33
CA ALA A 385 6.82 -10.27 23.34
C ALA A 385 5.50 -10.99 23.71
N GLY A 386 5.27 -12.19 23.16
CA GLY A 386 4.13 -13.03 23.47
C GLY A 386 2.91 -12.85 22.56
N TRP A 387 3.06 -12.15 21.44
CA TRP A 387 1.97 -12.07 20.46
C TRP A 387 1.76 -13.42 19.77
N GLN A 388 0.50 -13.83 19.68
CA GLN A 388 0.10 -15.05 18.99
C GLN A 388 -0.31 -14.69 17.55
N ALA A 389 0.56 -15.00 16.59
CA ALA A 389 0.23 -14.85 15.19
C ALA A 389 -0.74 -15.96 14.74
N PRO A 390 -1.67 -15.67 13.82
CA PRO A 390 -2.46 -16.71 13.16
C PRO A 390 -1.57 -17.75 12.47
N ARG A 391 -2.03 -19.00 12.44
CA ARG A 391 -1.27 -20.15 11.89
C ARG A 391 -1.84 -20.67 10.58
N PHE A 392 -3.11 -20.40 10.29
CA PHE A 392 -3.85 -20.88 9.14
C PHE A 392 -4.57 -19.73 8.46
N LEU A 393 -4.87 -19.87 7.18
CA LEU A 393 -5.59 -18.85 6.40
C LEU A 393 -6.94 -18.48 7.02
N GLU A 394 -7.64 -19.45 7.60
CA GLU A 394 -8.94 -19.25 8.24
C GLU A 394 -8.83 -18.37 9.50
N GLU A 395 -7.75 -18.52 10.26
CA GLU A 395 -7.49 -17.65 11.44
C GLU A 395 -7.21 -16.21 11.01
N TRP A 396 -6.43 -16.02 9.94
CA TRP A 396 -6.23 -14.71 9.34
C TRP A 396 -7.54 -14.10 8.82
N ALA A 397 -8.35 -14.90 8.13
CA ALA A 397 -9.66 -14.48 7.62
C ALA A 397 -10.59 -14.05 8.75
N HIS A 398 -10.68 -14.86 9.82
CA HIS A 398 -11.52 -14.57 10.99
C HIS A 398 -11.07 -13.29 11.71
N LEU A 399 -9.77 -13.10 11.87
CA LEU A 399 -9.20 -11.92 12.52
C LEU A 399 -9.51 -10.64 11.75
N VAL A 400 -9.53 -10.71 10.41
CA VAL A 400 -9.86 -9.59 9.54
C VAL A 400 -11.38 -9.32 9.49
N GLU A 401 -12.22 -10.34 9.47
CA GLU A 401 -13.68 -10.21 9.41
C GLU A 401 -14.31 -9.61 10.67
N ASN A 402 -13.80 -10.00 11.83
CA ASN A 402 -14.40 -9.60 13.12
C ASN A 402 -13.83 -8.30 13.67
N GLU A 403 -12.69 -7.86 13.16
CA GLU A 403 -12.06 -6.63 13.60
C GLU A 403 -11.83 -5.71 12.40
N LEU A 404 -12.63 -4.64 12.29
CA LEU A 404 -12.46 -3.57 11.28
C LEU A 404 -11.03 -3.04 11.19
N ASN A 405 -10.25 -3.24 12.25
CA ASN A 405 -8.81 -3.12 12.30
C ASN A 405 -8.27 -4.49 12.70
N TYR A 406 -8.02 -5.36 11.71
CA TYR A 406 -7.29 -6.58 11.99
C TYR A 406 -6.01 -6.21 12.75
N LEU A 407 -5.65 -6.87 13.80
CA LEU A 407 -4.58 -6.45 14.71
C LEU A 407 -4.95 -5.17 15.48
N THR A 408 -5.97 -5.27 16.32
CA THR A 408 -6.27 -4.18 17.27
C THR A 408 -5.18 -4.12 18.34
N VAL A 409 -4.88 -2.92 18.78
CA VAL A 409 -3.91 -2.68 19.87
C VAL A 409 -4.23 -3.49 21.14
N LYS A 410 -5.49 -3.88 21.33
CA LYS A 410 -5.92 -4.74 22.47
C LYS A 410 -5.17 -6.06 22.52
N ASN A 411 -4.84 -6.62 21.36
CA ASN A 411 -4.17 -7.90 21.20
C ASN A 411 -2.63 -7.79 21.23
N PHE A 412 -2.07 -6.58 21.41
CA PHE A 412 -0.63 -6.36 21.41
C PHE A 412 -0.05 -6.39 22.83
N PRO A 413 0.65 -7.46 23.21
CA PRO A 413 1.21 -7.59 24.57
C PRO A 413 2.30 -6.56 24.90
N TRP A 414 3.02 -6.06 23.90
CA TRP A 414 4.07 -5.07 24.08
C TRP A 414 3.56 -3.64 24.31
N VAL A 415 2.30 -3.36 24.00
CA VAL A 415 1.70 -2.03 24.19
C VAL A 415 1.13 -1.91 25.59
N LYS A 416 1.79 -1.14 26.47
CA LYS A 416 1.39 -0.97 27.87
C LYS A 416 0.17 -0.06 28.02
N ASP A 417 0.15 1.10 27.34
CA ASP A 417 -0.93 2.10 27.38
C ASP A 417 -1.78 2.02 26.10
N LYS A 418 -2.63 1.00 26.03
CA LYS A 418 -3.44 0.69 24.84
C LYS A 418 -4.41 1.81 24.50
N ASP A 419 -5.05 2.37 25.51
CA ASP A 419 -5.99 3.49 25.35
C ASP A 419 -5.31 4.73 24.74
N PHE A 420 -4.08 5.01 25.16
CA PHE A 420 -3.28 6.09 24.59
C PHE A 420 -3.03 5.85 23.11
N VAL A 421 -2.48 4.69 22.75
CA VAL A 421 -2.14 4.37 21.35
C VAL A 421 -3.38 4.40 20.46
N GLU A 422 -4.49 3.80 20.88
CA GLU A 422 -5.74 3.77 20.08
C GLU A 422 -6.35 5.16 19.85
N SER A 423 -6.24 6.07 20.82
CA SER A 423 -6.90 7.39 20.74
C SER A 423 -6.08 8.43 19.95
N MET A 424 -4.78 8.21 19.72
CA MET A 424 -3.88 9.24 19.17
C MET A 424 -4.22 9.64 17.75
N GLU A 425 -4.61 8.72 16.89
CA GLU A 425 -5.04 9.06 15.53
C GLU A 425 -6.21 10.04 15.55
N ALA A 426 -7.21 9.79 16.41
CA ALA A 426 -8.34 10.69 16.57
C ALA A 426 -7.92 12.07 17.12
N TYR A 427 -7.05 12.09 18.12
CA TYR A 427 -6.58 13.37 18.68
C TYR A 427 -5.74 14.18 17.70
N VAL A 428 -4.97 13.55 16.84
CA VAL A 428 -4.28 14.25 15.75
C VAL A 428 -5.28 14.75 14.73
N ARG A 429 -6.16 13.90 14.23
CA ARG A 429 -7.15 14.24 13.20
C ARG A 429 -8.09 15.38 13.63
N PHE A 430 -8.59 15.35 14.86
CA PHE A 430 -9.59 16.28 15.35
C PHE A 430 -9.04 17.37 16.28
N GLY A 431 -7.88 17.16 16.87
CA GLY A 431 -7.29 18.07 17.85
C GLY A 431 -6.12 18.90 17.32
N ALA A 432 -5.25 18.34 16.47
CA ALA A 432 -4.06 19.04 16.00
C ALA A 432 -4.36 20.09 14.91
N HIS A 433 -5.35 19.82 14.05
CA HIS A 433 -5.73 20.72 12.95
C HIS A 433 -6.67 21.84 13.41
N SER A 434 -6.86 22.86 12.55
CA SER A 434 -7.82 23.93 12.83
C SER A 434 -9.23 23.39 12.99
N PHE A 435 -10.07 24.10 13.77
CA PHE A 435 -11.45 23.66 14.06
C PHE A 435 -12.26 23.47 12.77
N SER A 436 -12.13 24.37 11.79
CA SER A 436 -12.79 24.27 10.49
C SER A 436 -12.37 23.03 9.71
N SER A 437 -11.07 22.73 9.66
CA SER A 437 -10.55 21.51 9.02
C SER A 437 -11.04 20.24 9.72
N ALA A 438 -11.01 20.22 11.04
CA ALA A 438 -11.51 19.09 11.84
C ALA A 438 -13.01 18.85 11.64
N MET A 439 -13.82 19.91 11.56
CA MET A 439 -15.26 19.82 11.29
C MET A 439 -15.56 19.41 9.84
N GLY A 440 -14.71 19.76 8.89
CA GLY A 440 -14.82 19.40 7.47
C GLY A 440 -14.51 17.94 7.17
N SER A 441 -13.87 17.19 8.09
CA SER A 441 -13.56 15.77 7.89
C SER A 441 -14.86 14.96 7.73
N SER A 442 -14.88 14.00 6.76
CA SER A 442 -16.06 13.17 6.51
C SER A 442 -16.32 12.22 7.70
N VAL A 443 -17.45 12.40 8.38
CA VAL A 443 -17.90 11.52 9.47
C VAL A 443 -19.42 11.51 9.50
N LYS A 444 -20.01 10.32 9.49
CA LYS A 444 -21.47 10.12 9.64
C LYS A 444 -21.86 10.27 11.11
N SER A 445 -22.08 11.48 11.59
CA SER A 445 -22.58 11.72 12.96
C SER A 445 -23.49 12.94 13.03
N LYS A 446 -24.26 13.07 14.12
CA LYS A 446 -25.01 14.28 14.42
C LYS A 446 -24.01 15.44 14.59
N LYS A 447 -24.20 16.55 13.88
CA LYS A 447 -23.26 17.71 13.84
C LYS A 447 -22.86 18.22 15.24
N TRP A 448 -23.79 18.22 16.20
CA TRP A 448 -23.53 18.70 17.57
C TRP A 448 -22.60 17.76 18.36
N LEU A 449 -22.76 16.41 18.21
CA LEU A 449 -21.89 15.43 18.85
C LEU A 449 -20.46 15.56 18.31
N LYS A 450 -20.33 15.71 16.99
CA LYS A 450 -19.03 15.95 16.34
C LYS A 450 -18.41 17.25 16.84
N PHE A 451 -19.18 18.33 16.94
CA PHE A 451 -18.72 19.61 17.48
C PHE A 451 -18.12 19.45 18.89
N LEU A 452 -18.84 18.82 19.81
CA LEU A 452 -18.36 18.60 21.18
C LEU A 452 -17.09 17.74 21.19
N PHE A 453 -17.06 16.67 20.40
CA PHE A 453 -15.89 15.80 20.32
C PHE A 453 -14.66 16.54 19.80
N VAL A 454 -14.79 17.30 18.71
CA VAL A 454 -13.70 18.11 18.15
C VAL A 454 -13.20 19.14 19.18
N LEU A 455 -14.11 19.81 19.88
CA LEU A 455 -13.75 20.79 20.92
C LEU A 455 -12.91 20.12 22.04
N VAL A 456 -13.35 18.97 22.53
CA VAL A 456 -12.61 18.24 23.57
C VAL A 456 -11.25 17.79 23.03
N CYS A 457 -11.18 17.25 21.82
CA CYS A 457 -9.91 16.86 21.19
C CYS A 457 -8.94 18.05 21.09
N GLN A 458 -9.41 19.24 20.73
CA GLN A 458 -8.56 20.43 20.64
C GLN A 458 -8.06 20.90 22.00
N ILE A 459 -8.92 20.89 23.02
CA ILE A 459 -8.50 21.20 24.40
C ILE A 459 -7.43 20.24 24.86
N ARG A 460 -7.64 18.92 24.68
CA ARG A 460 -6.66 17.89 25.04
C ARG A 460 -5.34 18.06 24.28
N TRP A 461 -5.40 18.33 22.97
CA TRP A 461 -4.22 18.57 22.16
C TRP A 461 -3.43 19.80 22.63
N LYS A 462 -4.12 20.89 22.92
CA LYS A 462 -3.51 22.12 23.44
C LYS A 462 -2.82 21.90 24.79
N LEU A 463 -3.50 21.17 25.69
CA LEU A 463 -2.98 20.85 27.03
C LEU A 463 -1.97 19.68 27.02
N LYS A 464 -1.82 18.95 25.89
CA LYS A 464 -1.07 17.70 25.80
C LYS A 464 -1.48 16.67 26.87
N PHE A 465 -2.76 16.67 27.21
CA PHE A 465 -3.33 15.79 28.22
C PHE A 465 -4.14 14.68 27.56
N PHE A 466 -3.55 13.49 27.46
CA PHE A 466 -4.12 12.33 26.77
C PHE A 466 -4.46 11.16 27.70
N ALA A 467 -4.45 11.38 29.02
CA ALA A 467 -4.89 10.37 29.97
C ALA A 467 -6.42 10.24 29.97
N PHE A 468 -6.93 9.03 30.25
CA PHE A 468 -8.35 8.74 30.36
C PHE A 468 -9.18 9.22 29.16
N PRO A 469 -9.03 8.63 27.96
CA PRO A 469 -9.73 9.07 26.75
C PRO A 469 -11.20 8.61 26.71
N ILE A 470 -12.01 9.07 27.68
CA ILE A 470 -13.40 8.65 27.86
C ILE A 470 -14.25 9.06 26.67
N GLU A 471 -14.10 10.31 26.21
CA GLU A 471 -14.82 10.83 25.06
C GLU A 471 -14.50 10.07 23.77
N TYR A 472 -13.27 9.60 23.60
CA TYR A 472 -12.88 8.74 22.48
C TYR A 472 -13.60 7.39 22.56
N LYS A 473 -13.63 6.76 23.73
CA LYS A 473 -14.32 5.49 23.94
C LYS A 473 -15.83 5.60 23.66
N LEU A 474 -16.46 6.69 24.06
CA LEU A 474 -17.87 6.97 23.77
C LEU A 474 -18.10 7.25 22.28
N ALA A 475 -17.19 8.00 21.64
CA ALA A 475 -17.32 8.42 20.24
C ALA A 475 -16.84 7.38 19.22
N LYS A 476 -16.04 6.38 19.63
CA LYS A 476 -15.39 5.40 18.74
C LYS A 476 -16.37 4.76 17.75
N ASN A 477 -17.59 4.46 18.17
CA ASN A 477 -18.59 3.81 17.33
C ASN A 477 -19.36 4.76 16.40
N PHE A 478 -19.30 6.08 16.63
CA PHE A 478 -20.14 7.07 15.96
C PHE A 478 -19.34 8.13 15.18
N ILE A 479 -18.11 8.40 15.58
CA ILE A 479 -17.32 9.53 15.07
C ILE A 479 -16.01 9.09 14.44
N VAL A 480 -15.44 7.97 14.87
CA VAL A 480 -14.09 7.53 14.50
C VAL A 480 -14.09 6.37 13.49
N LYS A 481 -15.27 5.79 13.22
CA LYS A 481 -15.45 4.75 12.20
C LYS A 481 -15.61 5.32 10.82
#